data_e1cf2c998c9f9f84ea5eae7b556ef82c
#
_entry.id   e1cf2c998c9f9f84ea5eae7b556ef82c
#
_cell.length_a   1.000
_cell.length_b   1.000
_cell.length_c   1.000
_cell.angle_alpha   90.00
_cell.angle_beta   90.00
_cell.angle_gamma   90.00
#
_symmetry.space_group_name_H-M   'P 1'
#
loop_
_entity.id
_entity.type
_entity.pdbx_description
1 polymer ?
#
loop_
_entity_poly.entity_id
_entity_poly.type
_entity_poly.pdbx_seq_one_letter_code
_entity_poly.pdbx_strand_id
1 'polypeptide(L)' 'ARGFGFIKDLNGVEKYFFHVNNVVGNIVENNIVTFDLERGTKGMNAVNICLEKQ' A
#
# COMPACT_ATOMS: atom_id res chain seq x y z
N ALA A 1 -9.66 4.88 -10.27
CA ALA A 1 -8.43 5.08 -9.48
C ALA A 1 -7.67 6.29 -10.00
N ARG A 2 -7.02 6.97 -9.11
CA ARG A 2 -6.35 8.22 -9.44
C ARG A 2 -4.84 8.11 -9.39
N GLY A 3 -4.33 6.91 -9.42
CA GLY A 3 -2.90 6.71 -9.40
C GLY A 3 -2.32 6.64 -8.00
N PHE A 4 -3.14 6.73 -6.97
CA PHE A 4 -2.66 6.64 -5.59
C PHE A 4 -3.79 6.15 -4.69
N GLY A 5 -3.44 5.79 -3.48
CA GLY A 5 -4.42 5.37 -2.51
C GLY A 5 -3.79 5.24 -1.13
N PHE A 6 -4.51 4.60 -0.23
CA PHE A 6 -4.05 4.39 1.13
C PHE A 6 -4.18 2.92 1.50
N ILE A 7 -3.19 2.43 2.25
CA ILE A 7 -3.18 1.08 2.77
C ILE A 7 -3.33 1.18 4.27
N LYS A 8 -4.25 0.39 4.82
CA LYS A 8 -4.46 0.36 6.26
C LYS A 8 -3.75 -0.84 6.86
N ASP A 9 -3.06 -0.61 7.97
CA ASP A 9 -2.42 -1.67 8.71
C ASP A 9 -3.49 -2.52 9.40
N LEU A 10 -3.46 -3.83 9.19
CA LEU A 10 -4.45 -4.72 9.81
C LEU A 10 -4.37 -4.72 11.32
N ASN A 11 -3.19 -4.51 11.86
CA ASN A 11 -2.97 -4.60 13.31
C ASN A 11 -3.01 -3.24 13.99
N GLY A 12 -3.36 -2.20 13.27
CA GLY A 12 -3.32 -0.87 13.85
C GLY A 12 -4.30 0.05 13.18
N VAL A 13 -4.15 1.32 13.48
CA VAL A 13 -5.01 2.35 12.90
C VAL A 13 -4.27 3.21 11.89
N GLU A 14 -3.03 2.88 11.63
CA GLU A 14 -2.21 3.68 10.71
C GLU A 14 -2.61 3.43 9.28
N LYS A 15 -2.54 4.49 8.49
CA LYS A 15 -2.75 4.41 7.06
C LYS A 15 -1.50 4.92 6.38
N TYR A 16 -1.14 4.28 5.27
CA TYR A 16 0.04 4.65 4.52
C TYR A 16 -0.33 4.98 3.10
N PHE A 17 0.18 6.08 2.61
CA PHE A 17 -0.02 6.49 1.23
C PHE A 17 0.78 5.58 0.30
N PHE A 18 0.21 5.28 -0.86
CA PHE A 18 0.97 4.56 -1.89
C PHE A 18 0.62 5.12 -3.26
N HIS A 19 1.55 4.95 -4.19
CA HIS A 19 1.36 5.31 -5.58
C HIS A 19 1.21 4.02 -6.38
N VAL A 20 0.42 4.05 -7.45
CA VAL A 20 0.15 2.83 -8.21
C VAL A 20 1.42 2.23 -8.81
N ASN A 21 2.45 3.04 -9.03
CA ASN A 21 3.72 2.53 -9.54
C ASN A 21 4.41 1.60 -8.57
N ASN A 22 3.99 1.58 -7.32
CA ASN A 22 4.57 0.72 -6.30
C ASN A 22 3.78 -0.57 -6.11
N VAL A 23 2.77 -0.79 -6.94
CA VAL A 23 1.93 -1.98 -6.85
C VAL A 23 2.40 -2.99 -7.89
N VAL A 24 2.59 -4.22 -7.44
CA VAL A 24 2.95 -5.32 -8.32
C VAL A 24 1.68 -6.10 -8.64
N GLY A 25 1.28 -6.08 -9.91
CA GLY A 25 0.06 -6.75 -10.33
C GLY A 25 -1.17 -5.90 -10.08
N ASN A 26 -2.32 -6.52 -10.14
CA ASN A 26 -3.59 -5.84 -9.93
C ASN A 26 -4.12 -6.10 -8.55
N ILE A 27 -4.46 -5.03 -7.85
CA ILE A 27 -5.14 -5.15 -6.56
C ILE A 27 -6.39 -4.29 -6.61
N VAL A 28 -7.36 -4.66 -5.80
CA VAL A 28 -8.60 -3.90 -5.69
C VAL A 28 -8.87 -3.63 -4.22
N GLU A 29 -9.83 -2.77 -4.00
CA GLU A 29 -10.25 -2.43 -2.65
C GLU A 29 -10.60 -3.69 -1.87
N ASN A 30 -10.24 -3.70 -0.59
CA ASN A 30 -10.48 -4.82 0.33
C ASN A 30 -9.56 -6.02 0.15
N ASN A 31 -8.63 -5.97 -0.78
CA ASN A 31 -7.61 -7.00 -0.86
C ASN A 31 -6.64 -6.87 0.29
N ILE A 32 -6.09 -7.99 0.72
CA ILE A 32 -5.03 -8.00 1.71
C ILE A 32 -3.71 -8.07 0.96
N VAL A 33 -2.82 -7.16 1.30
CA VAL A 33 -1.56 -7.03 0.57
C VAL A 33 -0.40 -7.02 1.55
N THR A 34 0.78 -7.31 1.01
CA THR A 34 2.02 -7.13 1.74
C THR A 34 2.74 -5.93 1.14
N PHE A 35 3.49 -5.23 1.95
CA PHE A 35 4.18 -4.04 1.48
C PHE A 35 5.35 -3.71 2.39
N ASP A 36 6.24 -2.87 1.86
CA ASP A 36 7.34 -2.32 2.65
C ASP A 36 7.06 -0.84 2.87
N LEU A 37 7.74 -0.27 3.84
CA LEU A 37 7.60 1.16 4.12
C LEU A 37 8.88 1.88 3.72
N GLU A 38 8.70 3.06 3.18
CA GLU A 38 9.82 3.91 2.77
C GLU A 38 9.53 5.32 3.26
N ARG A 39 10.56 5.98 3.77
CA ARG A 39 10.39 7.35 4.23
C ARG A 39 10.32 8.29 3.03
N GLY A 40 9.26 9.07 2.97
CA GLY A 40 9.09 10.09 1.95
C GLY A 40 9.10 11.48 2.56
N THR A 41 8.87 12.47 1.72
CA THR A 41 8.90 13.86 2.17
C THR A 41 7.74 14.18 3.10
N LYS A 42 6.65 13.47 2.97
CA LYS A 42 5.45 13.73 3.77
C LYS A 42 5.17 12.63 4.77
N GLY A 43 6.14 11.76 5.02
CA GLY A 43 5.95 10.67 5.94
C GLY A 43 6.26 9.35 5.28
N MET A 44 5.75 8.27 5.88
CA MET A 44 6.03 6.94 5.38
C MET A 44 5.11 6.59 4.23
N ASN A 45 5.68 6.00 3.19
CA ASN A 45 4.93 5.54 2.03
C ASN A 45 5.04 4.03 1.94
N ALA A 46 3.98 3.39 1.43
CA ALA A 46 4.00 1.96 1.18
C ALA A 46 4.57 1.71 -0.22
N VAL A 47 5.50 0.77 -0.31
CA VAL A 47 6.15 0.42 -1.57
C VAL A 47 6.19 -1.09 -1.70
N ASN A 48 6.49 -1.59 -2.90
CA ASN A 48 6.57 -3.03 -3.16
C ASN A 48 5.31 -3.75 -2.74
N ILE A 49 4.18 -3.19 -3.12
CA ILE A 49 2.88 -3.70 -2.70
C ILE A 49 2.49 -4.89 -3.56
N CYS A 50 2.23 -6.02 -2.89
CA CYS A 50 1.84 -7.25 -3.57
C CYS A 50 0.62 -7.83 -2.90
N LEU A 51 -0.22 -8.49 -3.69
CA LEU A 51 -1.36 -9.19 -3.14
C LEU A 51 -0.85 -10.35 -2.30
N GLU A 52 -1.37 -10.49 -1.09
CA GLU A 52 -0.97 -11.59 -0.23
C GLU A 52 -1.58 -12.87 -0.76
N LYS A 53 -0.77 -13.88 -0.93
CA LYS A 53 -1.24 -15.18 -1.37
C LYS A 53 -1.75 -15.98 -0.18
N GLN A 54 -2.87 -16.62 -0.39
CA GLN A 54 -3.48 -17.49 0.60
C GLN A 54 -3.10 -18.94 0.35
#